data_739082a23b7336f3aa983a0d1631fa03
#
_entry.id   739082a23b7336f3aa983a0d1631fa03
#
_cell.length_a   1.000
_cell.length_b   1.000
_cell.length_c   1.000
_cell.angle_alpha   90.00
_cell.angle_beta   90.00
_cell.angle_gamma   90.00
#
_symmetry.space_group_name_H-M   'P 1'
#
loop_
_entity.id
_entity.type
_entity.pdbx_description
1 polymer ?
#
loop_
_entity_poly.entity_id
_entity_poly.type
_entity_poly.pdbx_seq_one_letter_code
_entity_poly.pdbx_strand_id
1 'polypeptide(L)'
;PGDVTASAPVVGINYPASYQLSEQFVYDRNQLADTTGRLNLRTLTVNFKDAGFFEVKVYPYGTDFAADVEEVVPAALDAFTGRTLGEASLITGEAAFSTGVYTTFIDGNSRDVVVSLENPSHLQSKFTSAEWEGSFTKRSRSI
;
A
#
# COMPACT_ATOMS: atom_id res chain seq x y z
N PRO A 1 4.56 -33.37 15.85
CA PRO A 1 5.79 -32.64 16.05
C PRO A 1 6.76 -33.01 14.97
N GLY A 2 6.98 -32.10 14.00
CA GLY A 2 7.93 -32.31 12.90
C GLY A 2 9.36 -32.18 13.44
N ASP A 3 10.26 -33.01 12.90
CA ASP A 3 11.68 -32.92 13.18
C ASP A 3 12.23 -31.65 12.49
N VAL A 4 12.58 -30.63 13.29
CA VAL A 4 13.16 -29.35 12.83
C VAL A 4 14.69 -29.39 12.79
N THR A 5 15.31 -30.53 13.06
CA THR A 5 16.78 -30.66 13.11
C THR A 5 17.42 -30.63 11.72
N ALA A 6 16.65 -30.89 10.66
CA ALA A 6 17.14 -30.88 9.26
C ALA A 6 17.06 -29.50 8.58
N SER A 7 16.37 -28.51 9.17
CA SER A 7 16.29 -27.13 8.68
C SER A 7 16.77 -26.18 9.77
N ALA A 8 17.55 -25.17 9.42
CA ALA A 8 17.93 -24.12 10.36
C ALA A 8 16.72 -23.20 10.60
N PRO A 9 15.96 -23.36 11.70
CA PRO A 9 14.83 -22.48 11.96
C PRO A 9 15.35 -21.09 12.29
N VAL A 10 14.80 -20.09 11.62
CA VAL A 10 15.01 -18.68 11.94
C VAL A 10 13.90 -18.25 12.89
N VAL A 11 14.28 -17.84 14.09
CA VAL A 11 13.37 -17.31 15.10
C VAL A 11 13.60 -15.81 15.22
N GLY A 12 12.53 -15.03 15.11
CA GLY A 12 12.60 -13.59 15.23
C GLY A 12 11.27 -12.99 15.68
N ILE A 13 11.32 -11.76 16.17
CA ILE A 13 10.12 -10.98 16.45
C ILE A 13 9.72 -10.27 15.16
N ASN A 14 8.48 -10.51 14.70
CA ASN A 14 7.92 -9.76 13.60
C ASN A 14 7.61 -8.33 14.04
N TYR A 15 7.97 -7.35 13.24
CA TYR A 15 7.55 -5.96 13.43
C TYR A 15 6.87 -5.44 12.17
N PRO A 16 5.76 -4.70 12.29
CA PRO A 16 5.08 -4.15 11.13
C PRO A 16 5.92 -3.04 10.50
N ALA A 17 6.06 -3.10 9.18
CA ALA A 17 6.61 -2.01 8.39
C ALA A 17 5.46 -1.20 7.79
N SER A 18 5.50 0.12 7.94
CA SER A 18 4.51 1.03 7.39
C SER A 18 5.18 2.17 6.65
N TYR A 19 4.71 2.47 5.46
CA TYR A 19 5.13 3.59 4.65
C TYR A 19 3.90 4.39 4.20
N GLN A 20 3.72 5.55 4.81
CA GLN A 20 2.62 6.45 4.50
C GLN A 20 3.00 7.35 3.32
N LEU A 21 2.15 7.34 2.29
CA LEU A 21 2.32 8.18 1.12
C LEU A 21 1.84 9.61 1.43
N SER A 22 2.60 10.60 0.95
CA SER A 22 2.22 12.02 1.08
C SER A 22 1.01 12.35 0.22
N GLU A 23 0.32 13.46 0.57
CA GLU A 23 -0.76 14.01 -0.24
C GLU A 23 -0.30 14.27 -1.68
N GLN A 24 -1.13 13.89 -2.64
CA GLN A 24 -0.84 14.06 -4.07
C GLN A 24 -1.44 15.36 -4.60
N PHE A 25 -0.64 16.05 -5.42
CA PHE A 25 -1.02 17.32 -6.05
C PHE A 25 -0.79 17.25 -7.57
N VAL A 26 -1.59 18.00 -8.29
CA VAL A 26 -1.31 18.33 -9.69
C VAL A 26 -0.44 19.58 -9.71
N TYR A 27 0.62 19.56 -10.49
CA TYR A 27 1.54 20.69 -10.63
C TYR A 27 1.24 21.47 -11.90
N ASP A 28 1.34 22.79 -11.82
CA ASP A 28 1.26 23.67 -12.97
C ASP A 28 2.57 23.66 -13.80
N ARG A 29 2.61 24.45 -14.87
CA ARG A 29 3.81 24.59 -15.72
C ARG A 29 5.03 25.16 -14.98
N ASN A 30 4.83 25.84 -13.86
CA ASN A 30 5.87 26.43 -13.02
C ASN A 30 6.28 25.50 -11.88
N GLN A 31 5.82 24.24 -11.89
CA GLN A 31 6.05 23.26 -10.83
C GLN A 31 5.46 23.66 -9.46
N LEU A 32 4.45 24.50 -9.46
CA LEU A 32 3.69 24.86 -8.27
C LEU A 32 2.45 23.94 -8.15
N ALA A 33 2.18 23.49 -6.93
CA ALA A 33 1.01 22.67 -6.66
C ALA A 33 -0.29 23.46 -6.90
N ASP A 34 -1.16 22.97 -7.78
CA ASP A 34 -2.47 23.58 -8.02
C ASP A 34 -3.43 23.17 -6.91
N THR A 35 -3.60 24.06 -5.94
CA THR A 35 -4.50 23.87 -4.79
C THR A 35 -5.93 24.35 -5.06
N THR A 36 -6.22 24.89 -6.24
CA THR A 36 -7.52 25.47 -6.57
C THR A 36 -8.54 24.45 -7.05
N GLY A 37 -8.07 23.30 -7.48
CA GLY A 37 -8.89 22.20 -7.97
C GLY A 37 -9.09 21.08 -6.96
N ARG A 38 -9.77 20.04 -7.43
CA ARG A 38 -9.99 18.79 -6.71
C ARG A 38 -9.36 17.65 -7.50
N LEU A 39 -8.46 16.92 -6.85
CA LEU A 39 -7.86 15.71 -7.39
C LEU A 39 -8.54 14.50 -6.77
N ASN A 40 -9.28 13.75 -7.58
CA ASN A 40 -9.83 12.46 -7.19
C ASN A 40 -8.89 11.36 -7.67
N LEU A 41 -8.33 10.62 -6.72
CA LEU A 41 -7.49 9.45 -6.96
C LEU A 41 -8.40 8.26 -7.29
N ARG A 42 -8.11 7.56 -8.37
CA ARG A 42 -8.84 6.36 -8.78
C ARG A 42 -8.09 5.10 -8.41
N THR A 43 -6.85 5.02 -8.89
CA THR A 43 -6.01 3.84 -8.69
C THR A 43 -4.62 4.23 -8.22
N LEU A 44 -4.02 3.33 -7.48
CA LEU A 44 -2.61 3.32 -7.16
C LEU A 44 -1.99 2.07 -7.78
N THR A 45 -0.95 2.24 -8.56
CA THR A 45 -0.16 1.17 -9.12
C THR A 45 1.21 1.15 -8.45
N VAL A 46 1.53 0.05 -7.77
CA VAL A 46 2.78 -0.14 -7.05
C VAL A 46 3.66 -1.12 -7.81
N ASN A 47 4.86 -0.71 -8.16
CA ASN A 47 5.89 -1.58 -8.70
C ASN A 47 6.71 -2.14 -7.55
N PHE A 48 6.86 -3.46 -7.51
CA PHE A 48 7.54 -4.15 -6.43
C PHE A 48 8.51 -5.21 -6.97
N LYS A 49 9.47 -5.57 -6.14
CA LYS A 49 10.49 -6.58 -6.45
C LYS A 49 10.67 -7.50 -5.23
N ASP A 50 10.73 -8.81 -5.50
CA ASP A 50 10.96 -9.84 -4.48
C ASP A 50 10.04 -9.65 -3.25
N ALA A 51 8.75 -9.42 -3.48
CA ALA A 51 7.77 -9.25 -2.42
C ALA A 51 6.96 -10.53 -2.21
N GLY A 52 6.79 -10.89 -0.94
CA GLY A 52 5.96 -12.03 -0.54
C GLY A 52 4.58 -11.61 -0.03
N PHE A 53 4.51 -10.45 0.61
CA PHE A 53 3.26 -9.91 1.16
C PHE A 53 3.36 -8.41 1.37
N PHE A 54 2.28 -7.70 1.10
CA PHE A 54 2.04 -6.33 1.54
C PHE A 54 0.55 -5.98 1.45
N GLU A 55 0.16 -4.94 2.16
CA GLU A 55 -1.18 -4.39 2.16
C GLU A 55 -1.16 -2.94 1.72
N VAL A 56 -2.18 -2.54 0.96
CA VAL A 56 -2.47 -1.14 0.68
C VAL A 56 -3.70 -0.77 1.51
N LYS A 57 -3.54 0.18 2.41
CA LYS A 57 -4.61 0.66 3.27
C LYS A 57 -4.92 2.11 2.98
N VAL A 58 -6.19 2.44 2.96
CA VAL A 58 -6.70 3.79 2.77
C VAL A 58 -7.37 4.24 4.05
N TYR A 59 -6.87 5.30 4.63
CA TYR A 59 -7.42 5.90 5.85
C TYR A 59 -8.06 7.25 5.57
N PRO A 60 -9.09 7.66 6.32
CA PRO A 60 -9.58 9.02 6.28
C PRO A 60 -8.49 10.02 6.70
N TYR A 61 -8.49 11.20 6.11
CA TYR A 61 -7.61 12.28 6.55
C TYR A 61 -7.86 12.62 8.02
N GLY A 62 -6.79 12.89 8.77
CA GLY A 62 -6.87 13.18 10.20
C GLY A 62 -6.91 11.95 11.10
N THR A 63 -6.73 10.75 10.54
CA THR A 63 -6.54 9.55 11.34
C THR A 63 -5.30 9.70 12.21
N ASP A 64 -5.48 9.58 13.53
CA ASP A 64 -4.38 9.64 14.49
C ASP A 64 -3.77 8.25 14.67
N PHE A 65 -2.62 8.03 14.02
CA PHE A 65 -1.87 6.76 14.12
C PHE A 65 -1.09 6.62 15.42
N ALA A 66 -0.96 7.70 16.19
CA ALA A 66 -0.28 7.71 17.49
C ALA A 66 -1.25 7.51 18.67
N ALA A 67 -2.56 7.58 18.43
CA ALA A 67 -3.55 7.33 19.45
C ALA A 67 -3.50 5.86 19.88
N ASP A 68 -3.56 5.64 21.19
CA ASP A 68 -3.59 4.31 21.83
C ASP A 68 -4.99 3.66 21.64
N VAL A 69 -5.47 3.66 20.40
CA VAL A 69 -6.70 2.98 20.01
C VAL A 69 -6.35 1.57 19.54
N GLU A 70 -7.06 0.64 20.03
CA GLU A 70 -6.83 -0.80 19.91
C GLU A 70 -6.70 -1.30 18.47
N GLU A 71 -7.21 -0.57 17.50
CA GLU A 71 -6.98 -0.78 16.06
C GLU A 71 -7.48 0.41 15.25
N VAL A 72 -6.61 1.04 14.47
CA VAL A 72 -7.02 2.04 13.49
C VAL A 72 -7.59 1.31 12.26
N VAL A 73 -8.91 1.35 12.10
CA VAL A 73 -9.60 0.66 11.01
C VAL A 73 -9.47 1.48 9.71
N PRO A 74 -8.88 0.91 8.64
CA PRO A 74 -8.83 1.58 7.34
C PRO A 74 -10.23 1.61 6.70
N ALA A 75 -10.49 2.64 5.89
CA ALA A 75 -11.71 2.73 5.08
C ALA A 75 -11.71 1.70 3.94
N ALA A 76 -10.53 1.35 3.42
CA ALA A 76 -10.33 0.30 2.44
C ALA A 76 -8.99 -0.42 2.69
N LEU A 77 -8.97 -1.72 2.44
CA LEU A 77 -7.80 -2.57 2.53
C LEU A 77 -7.76 -3.49 1.33
N ASP A 78 -6.60 -3.57 0.69
CA ASP A 78 -6.33 -4.52 -0.38
C ASP A 78 -4.96 -5.16 -0.15
N ALA A 79 -4.87 -6.49 -0.27
CA ALA A 79 -3.70 -7.25 0.12
C ALA A 79 -3.11 -8.03 -1.05
N PHE A 80 -1.81 -7.89 -1.25
CA PHE A 80 -1.01 -8.72 -2.14
C PHE A 80 -0.38 -9.87 -1.38
N THR A 81 -0.59 -11.10 -1.84
CA THR A 81 -0.11 -12.31 -1.15
C THR A 81 1.04 -13.01 -1.86
N GLY A 82 1.41 -12.61 -3.06
CA GLY A 82 2.45 -13.23 -3.88
C GLY A 82 2.15 -14.69 -4.31
N ARG A 83 0.99 -15.22 -3.96
CA ARG A 83 0.63 -16.62 -4.22
C ARG A 83 -0.34 -16.71 -5.39
N THR A 84 -0.09 -17.68 -6.26
CA THR A 84 -0.98 -18.02 -7.38
C THR A 84 -1.67 -19.36 -7.11
N LEU A 85 -2.94 -19.46 -7.45
CA LEU A 85 -3.70 -20.69 -7.27
C LEU A 85 -3.06 -21.82 -8.12
N GLY A 86 -2.80 -22.97 -7.49
CA GLY A 86 -2.17 -24.13 -8.17
C GLY A 86 -0.65 -24.17 -8.12
N GLU A 87 0.01 -23.19 -7.49
CA GLU A 87 1.45 -23.24 -7.26
C GLU A 87 1.85 -24.25 -6.19
N ALA A 88 3.03 -24.87 -6.38
CA ALA A 88 3.59 -25.83 -5.43
C ALA A 88 3.84 -25.21 -4.04
N SER A 89 4.12 -23.91 -3.96
CA SER A 89 4.31 -23.16 -2.73
C SER A 89 3.10 -23.21 -1.80
N LEU A 90 1.89 -23.34 -2.34
CA LEU A 90 0.65 -23.51 -1.55
C LEU A 90 0.60 -24.87 -0.84
N ILE A 91 1.22 -25.87 -1.42
CA ILE A 91 1.25 -27.24 -0.89
C ILE A 91 2.40 -27.43 0.07
N THR A 92 3.56 -26.90 -0.25
CA THR A 92 4.78 -27.05 0.56
C THR A 92 4.86 -26.04 1.73
N GLY A 93 4.04 -24.98 1.72
CA GLY A 93 4.10 -23.92 2.71
C GLY A 93 5.32 -23.00 2.59
N GLU A 94 6.05 -23.08 1.48
CA GLU A 94 7.19 -22.20 1.21
C GLU A 94 6.74 -20.78 0.93
N ALA A 95 7.59 -19.79 1.27
CA ALA A 95 7.33 -18.41 0.99
C ALA A 95 7.42 -18.16 -0.54
N ALA A 96 6.34 -17.64 -1.12
CA ALA A 96 6.33 -17.24 -2.52
C ALA A 96 6.76 -15.77 -2.62
N PHE A 97 7.79 -15.50 -3.42
CA PHE A 97 8.24 -14.15 -3.74
C PHE A 97 8.04 -13.90 -5.23
N SER A 98 7.51 -12.72 -5.54
CA SER A 98 7.32 -12.31 -6.93
C SER A 98 7.78 -10.88 -7.16
N THR A 99 7.98 -10.55 -8.41
CA THR A 99 8.33 -9.22 -8.88
C THR A 99 7.31 -8.81 -9.93
N GLY A 100 6.77 -7.63 -9.82
CA GLY A 100 5.75 -7.18 -10.78
C GLY A 100 5.10 -5.87 -10.39
N VAL A 101 3.86 -5.76 -10.80
CA VAL A 101 3.02 -4.57 -10.66
C VAL A 101 1.73 -4.96 -9.98
N TYR A 102 1.32 -4.18 -9.00
CA TYR A 102 0.06 -4.36 -8.29
C TYR A 102 -0.75 -3.08 -8.35
N THR A 103 -1.98 -3.18 -8.85
CA THR A 103 -2.90 -2.04 -8.99
C THR A 103 -4.08 -2.23 -8.06
N THR A 104 -4.36 -1.22 -7.26
CA THR A 104 -5.49 -1.20 -6.34
C THR A 104 -6.33 0.07 -6.52
N PHE A 105 -7.59 0.01 -6.13
CA PHE A 105 -8.51 1.13 -6.18
C PHE A 105 -8.44 1.94 -4.89
N ILE A 106 -8.33 3.27 -5.03
CA ILE A 106 -8.33 4.20 -3.89
C ILE A 106 -9.69 4.90 -3.79
N ASP A 107 -10.20 5.38 -4.91
CA ASP A 107 -11.52 6.03 -5.07
C ASP A 107 -11.81 7.11 -4.01
N GLY A 108 -10.92 8.05 -3.89
CA GLY A 108 -11.01 9.13 -2.91
C GLY A 108 -10.35 10.44 -3.36
N ASN A 109 -10.76 11.54 -2.71
CA ASN A 109 -10.10 12.82 -2.93
C ASN A 109 -8.73 12.81 -2.25
N SER A 110 -7.68 13.29 -2.93
CA SER A 110 -6.31 13.32 -2.41
C SER A 110 -6.14 14.02 -1.05
N ARG A 111 -7.05 14.93 -0.70
CA ARG A 111 -7.03 15.67 0.57
C ARG A 111 -7.81 14.98 1.69
N ASP A 112 -8.69 14.06 1.33
CA ASP A 112 -9.60 13.41 2.28
C ASP A 112 -9.13 12.00 2.66
N VAL A 113 -8.07 11.51 2.01
CA VAL A 113 -7.54 10.16 2.24
C VAL A 113 -6.04 10.17 2.47
N VAL A 114 -5.59 9.23 3.27
CA VAL A 114 -4.19 8.89 3.48
C VAL A 114 -3.99 7.45 3.05
N VAL A 115 -3.03 7.21 2.17
CA VAL A 115 -2.73 5.88 1.68
C VAL A 115 -1.43 5.38 2.30
N SER A 116 -1.46 4.18 2.85
CA SER A 116 -0.32 3.52 3.48
C SER A 116 -0.03 2.19 2.81
N LEU A 117 1.25 1.91 2.58
CA LEU A 117 1.75 0.59 2.23
C LEU A 117 2.27 -0.06 3.50
N GLU A 118 1.70 -1.19 3.88
CA GLU A 118 2.02 -1.86 5.14
C GLU A 118 2.41 -3.31 4.91
N ASN A 119 3.30 -3.78 5.74
CA ASN A 119 3.66 -5.19 5.78
C ASN A 119 3.72 -5.66 7.23
N PRO A 120 2.64 -6.27 7.74
CA PRO A 120 2.61 -6.83 9.08
C PRO A 120 3.22 -8.24 9.15
N SER A 121 3.66 -8.80 8.01
CA SER A 121 4.19 -10.16 7.93
C SER A 121 5.72 -10.20 8.09
N HIS A 122 6.26 -11.41 8.28
CA HIS A 122 7.70 -11.68 8.27
C HIS A 122 8.29 -11.75 6.85
N LEU A 123 7.45 -11.70 5.82
CA LEU A 123 7.88 -11.75 4.43
C LEU A 123 8.36 -10.38 3.97
N GLN A 124 9.42 -10.35 3.20
CA GLN A 124 9.94 -9.07 2.68
C GLN A 124 9.00 -8.44 1.65
N SER A 125 9.07 -7.13 1.56
CA SER A 125 8.49 -6.33 0.48
C SER A 125 9.44 -5.21 0.07
N LYS A 126 9.68 -5.07 -1.22
CA LYS A 126 10.53 -4.01 -1.79
C LYS A 126 9.72 -3.24 -2.80
N PHE A 127 9.50 -1.97 -2.55
CA PHE A 127 8.79 -1.08 -3.48
C PHE A 127 9.80 -0.28 -4.29
N THR A 128 9.58 -0.18 -5.59
CA THR A 128 10.47 0.53 -6.51
C THR A 128 9.88 1.85 -6.98
N SER A 129 8.58 1.88 -7.24
CA SER A 129 7.85 3.09 -7.58
C SER A 129 6.36 2.94 -7.26
N ALA A 130 5.67 4.07 -7.19
CA ALA A 130 4.22 4.14 -7.09
C ALA A 130 3.70 5.17 -8.10
N GLU A 131 2.65 4.81 -8.82
CA GLU A 131 2.02 5.65 -9.83
C GLU A 131 0.54 5.85 -9.48
N TRP A 132 0.08 7.08 -9.63
CA TRP A 132 -1.29 7.45 -9.38
C TRP A 132 -2.05 7.70 -10.67
N GLU A 133 -3.25 7.18 -10.76
CA GLU A 133 -4.22 7.57 -11.77
C GLU A 133 -5.40 8.26 -11.09
N GLY A 134 -5.82 9.39 -11.64
CA GLY A 134 -6.91 10.16 -11.07
C GLY A 134 -7.48 11.19 -12.04
N SER A 135 -8.47 11.92 -11.58
CA SER A 135 -9.10 13.01 -12.33
C SER A 135 -8.97 14.32 -11.56
N PHE A 136 -8.53 15.37 -12.25
CA PHE A 136 -8.41 16.70 -11.69
C PHE A 136 -9.48 17.63 -12.25
N THR A 137 -10.23 18.24 -11.35
CA THR A 137 -11.29 19.19 -11.71
C THR A 137 -10.97 20.56 -11.13
N LYS A 138 -10.76 21.56 -11.98
CA LYS A 138 -10.62 22.94 -11.55
C LYS A 138 -11.96 23.50 -11.09
N ARG A 139 -11.95 24.19 -9.94
CA ARG A 139 -13.10 25.01 -9.57
C ARG A 139 -13.18 26.20 -10.52
N SER A 140 -14.28 26.34 -11.24
CA SER A 140 -14.60 27.58 -11.92
C SER A 140 -14.90 28.63 -10.82
N ARG A 141 -14.13 29.70 -10.79
CA ARG A 141 -14.51 30.87 -9.98
C ARG A 141 -15.68 31.52 -10.72
N SER A 142 -16.88 31.38 -10.18
CA SER A 142 -17.98 32.26 -10.52
C SER A 142 -17.64 33.64 -9.93
N ILE A 143 -17.43 34.56 -10.79
CA ILE A 143 -17.27 35.96 -10.41
C ILE A 143 -18.66 36.52 -10.15
#